data_8408a8dd07d55ea85f37c4e59c0dcf1e
#
_entry.id   8408a8dd07d55ea85f37c4e59c0dcf1e
#
_cell.length_a   1.000
_cell.length_b   1.000
_cell.length_c   1.000
_cell.angle_alpha   90.00
_cell.angle_beta   90.00
_cell.angle_gamma   90.00
#
_symmetry.space_group_name_H-M   'P 1'
#
loop_
_entity.id
_entity.type
_entity.pdbx_description
1 polymer ?
#
loop_
_entity_poly.entity_id
_entity_poly.type
_entity_poly.pdbx_seq_one_letter_code
_entity_poly.pdbx_strand_id
1 'polypeptide(L)'
;KTDRLDYDNTLRDFNISRPTITWLIENDIIKVESKQLYRNPIDKQDSKFNNISLYDEQQRIVDTVIKEYNEGKRNTYLIHGITGSGKTEVYMEIISEVVASGKQVIVLIPEIALTYQTVNRFYDRFGERISILNSRMSDGERYDQSLRAKRGEVDIMIGPRSALFTPFKNLGLIIIDEEHEGSYKSETTPKYHAVEVARKRAQLTGAFVILGSATPSLESYSRCASGEYKLFKLTKRAKEASPPKVWIVDLKEELKQKNRSIFSRRLKELMDEKLRRREQIMLFINRRGYSGFVSCRSCGHVMKCTHCDISLTSHTNGRLICHYCGYEEAMPNLCPVCGSKYIAAFGTGTQKVEDLVKREFPNARVLRMDADTTKNKGGHHRILSAFANHKADILVGTQMIVKGHDFPLVSLVGIIAADLSLYAGDYRSGEITFQLLSQAAGRAGRDAIPGEVVIQTYHPEHYSIITAAEGNYEEFYEQEMLYRRLMQYPPAAHILLVLVTSKEEDKAEKSIKHVCDALKEYITANRISSRIIGPAPAGIAKAKDIYRRVIYIKDEEYEVLIGIKNYLEGYFNYSGQFTGCNLQFDFDPMSSY
;
A
#
# COMPACT_ATOMS: atom_id res chain seq x y z
N LYS A 1 2.14 51.26 18.26
CA LYS A 1 3.42 50.66 18.70
C LYS A 1 3.32 49.18 18.48
N THR A 2 4.01 48.66 17.50
CA THR A 2 4.18 47.22 17.28
C THR A 2 5.49 46.82 17.91
N ASP A 3 5.48 45.85 18.80
CA ASP A 3 6.69 45.41 19.54
C ASP A 3 7.68 44.65 18.67
N ARG A 4 7.26 44.18 17.47
CA ARG A 4 8.13 43.45 16.52
C ARG A 4 7.77 43.81 15.10
N LEU A 5 8.79 44.05 14.27
CA LEU A 5 8.67 44.34 12.83
C LEU A 5 9.57 43.40 12.02
N ASP A 6 9.13 43.02 10.84
CA ASP A 6 9.96 42.27 9.89
C ASP A 6 11.05 43.17 9.32
N TYR A 7 12.30 42.69 9.33
CA TYR A 7 13.48 43.50 8.95
C TYR A 7 13.42 43.98 7.48
N ASP A 8 13.16 43.08 6.55
CA ASP A 8 13.19 43.42 5.13
C ASP A 8 11.98 44.25 4.70
N ASN A 9 10.80 43.96 5.26
CA ASN A 9 9.59 44.76 5.02
C ASN A 9 9.73 46.15 5.65
N THR A 10 10.29 46.26 6.84
CA THR A 10 10.54 47.56 7.51
C THR A 10 11.46 48.45 6.66
N LEU A 11 12.53 47.89 6.10
CA LEU A 11 13.42 48.64 5.20
C LEU A 11 12.69 49.20 3.96
N ARG A 12 11.75 48.41 3.40
CA ARG A 12 10.98 48.82 2.21
C ARG A 12 9.87 49.81 2.54
N ASP A 13 9.05 49.46 3.55
CA ASP A 13 7.83 50.20 3.87
C ASP A 13 8.12 51.59 4.44
N PHE A 14 9.20 51.70 5.20
CA PHE A 14 9.64 52.97 5.81
C PHE A 14 10.81 53.63 5.05
N ASN A 15 11.27 53.08 3.94
CA ASN A 15 12.41 53.54 3.16
C ASN A 15 13.67 53.81 4.00
N ILE A 16 13.98 52.94 4.97
CA ILE A 16 15.08 53.06 5.91
C ILE A 16 16.32 52.39 5.29
N SER A 17 17.46 53.11 5.37
CA SER A 17 18.70 52.52 4.89
C SER A 17 19.32 51.52 5.84
N ARG A 18 20.06 50.52 5.36
CA ARG A 18 20.79 49.56 6.19
C ARG A 18 21.73 50.24 7.22
N PRO A 19 22.52 51.29 6.83
CA PRO A 19 23.35 52.02 7.79
C PRO A 19 22.55 52.63 8.97
N THR A 20 21.32 53.11 8.69
CA THR A 20 20.44 53.65 9.75
C THR A 20 20.04 52.58 10.76
N ILE A 21 19.71 51.36 10.28
CA ILE A 21 19.41 50.24 11.15
C ILE A 21 20.64 49.83 11.98
N THR A 22 21.82 49.80 11.37
CA THR A 22 23.08 49.49 12.07
C THR A 22 23.33 50.52 13.19
N TRP A 23 23.13 51.79 12.91
CA TRP A 23 23.29 52.86 13.90
C TRP A 23 22.28 52.71 15.07
N LEU A 24 21.02 52.36 14.78
CA LEU A 24 19.98 52.09 15.80
C LEU A 24 20.32 50.88 16.66
N ILE A 25 20.96 49.86 16.10
CA ILE A 25 21.43 48.68 16.84
C ILE A 25 22.61 49.04 17.75
N GLU A 26 23.59 49.78 17.24
CA GLU A 26 24.80 50.22 17.95
C GLU A 26 24.47 51.15 19.14
N ASN A 27 23.35 51.87 19.05
CA ASN A 27 22.87 52.74 20.13
C ASN A 27 21.78 52.09 21.01
N ASP A 28 21.60 50.77 20.99
CA ASP A 28 20.65 50.01 21.80
C ASP A 28 19.16 50.46 21.67
N ILE A 29 18.81 51.15 20.58
CA ILE A 29 17.44 51.63 20.33
C ILE A 29 16.56 50.49 19.79
N ILE A 30 17.13 49.61 18.99
CA ILE A 30 16.46 48.41 18.48
C ILE A 30 17.37 47.19 18.61
N LYS A 31 16.74 46.04 18.75
CA LYS A 31 17.43 44.75 18.74
C LYS A 31 16.98 43.95 17.51
N VAL A 32 17.93 43.49 16.73
CA VAL A 32 17.64 42.59 15.63
C VAL A 32 17.82 41.16 16.10
N GLU A 33 16.74 40.39 16.03
CA GLU A 33 16.74 38.95 16.32
C GLU A 33 16.53 38.21 15.02
N SER A 34 17.45 37.32 14.69
CA SER A 34 17.25 36.41 13.55
C SER A 34 16.33 35.28 14.01
N LYS A 35 15.09 35.28 13.52
CA LYS A 35 14.14 34.20 13.75
C LYS A 35 14.11 33.32 12.51
N GLN A 36 14.43 32.03 12.70
CA GLN A 36 14.28 31.07 11.63
C GLN A 36 12.80 30.86 11.32
N LEU A 37 12.37 31.21 10.10
CA LEU A 37 11.03 30.93 9.59
C LEU A 37 11.06 29.57 8.89
N TYR A 38 10.29 28.63 9.40
CA TYR A 38 10.14 27.34 8.77
C TYR A 38 9.03 27.38 7.71
N ARG A 39 9.29 26.72 6.60
CA ARG A 39 8.26 26.48 5.58
C ARG A 39 7.28 25.47 6.14
N ASN A 40 6.04 25.89 6.41
CA ASN A 40 5.00 25.01 6.90
C ASN A 40 4.12 24.55 5.74
N PRO A 41 4.05 23.23 5.46
CA PRO A 41 3.25 22.70 4.36
C PRO A 41 1.75 22.61 4.67
N ILE A 42 1.33 23.01 5.88
CA ILE A 42 -0.07 22.94 6.32
C ILE A 42 -0.74 24.29 6.08
N ASP A 43 -1.74 24.33 5.19
CA ASP A 43 -2.65 25.47 5.06
C ASP A 43 -3.64 25.42 6.23
N LYS A 44 -3.61 26.44 7.08
CA LYS A 44 -4.50 26.55 8.24
C LYS A 44 -5.93 26.82 7.76
N GLN A 45 -6.86 25.93 8.08
CA GLN A 45 -8.28 26.22 8.04
C GLN A 45 -8.84 26.07 9.46
N ASP A 46 -9.70 27.02 9.86
CA ASP A 46 -10.39 26.97 11.15
C ASP A 46 -11.37 25.79 11.15
N SER A 47 -10.97 24.69 11.77
CA SER A 47 -11.86 23.56 12.04
C SER A 47 -12.03 23.40 13.55
N LYS A 48 -13.23 23.04 13.98
CA LYS A 48 -13.52 22.81 15.40
C LYS A 48 -13.31 21.35 15.72
N PHE A 49 -12.40 21.05 16.62
CA PHE A 49 -12.26 19.73 17.19
C PHE A 49 -13.53 19.37 17.99
N ASN A 50 -14.23 18.31 17.57
CA ASN A 50 -15.29 17.71 18.36
C ASN A 50 -14.70 16.54 19.16
N ASN A 51 -14.79 16.61 20.49
CA ASN A 51 -14.45 15.48 21.35
C ASN A 51 -15.32 14.29 20.99
N ILE A 52 -14.71 13.23 20.47
CA ILE A 52 -15.37 11.97 20.15
C ILE A 52 -15.21 11.07 21.36
N SER A 53 -16.31 10.61 21.95
CA SER A 53 -16.24 9.59 23.00
C SER A 53 -15.91 8.22 22.41
N LEU A 54 -14.96 7.53 23.00
CA LEU A 54 -14.64 6.15 22.63
C LEU A 54 -15.75 5.22 23.09
N TYR A 55 -16.03 4.18 22.30
CA TYR A 55 -16.88 3.08 22.76
C TYR A 55 -16.04 1.99 23.46
N ASP A 56 -16.69 1.07 24.16
CA ASP A 56 -16.05 0.13 25.10
C ASP A 56 -14.85 -0.64 24.53
N GLU A 57 -14.94 -1.13 23.26
CA GLU A 57 -13.82 -1.88 22.66
C GLU A 57 -12.60 -0.96 22.45
N GLN A 58 -12.82 0.26 21.99
CA GLN A 58 -11.76 1.25 21.79
C GLN A 58 -11.11 1.64 23.12
N GLN A 59 -11.94 1.94 24.14
CA GLN A 59 -11.44 2.33 25.47
C GLN A 59 -10.60 1.22 26.08
N ARG A 60 -11.05 -0.04 26.01
CA ARG A 60 -10.27 -1.19 26.52
C ARG A 60 -8.90 -1.32 25.86
N ILE A 61 -8.78 -1.03 24.56
CA ILE A 61 -7.49 -1.05 23.87
C ILE A 61 -6.58 0.04 24.41
N VAL A 62 -7.10 1.27 24.51
CA VAL A 62 -6.34 2.42 25.04
C VAL A 62 -5.85 2.11 26.47
N ASP A 63 -6.76 1.71 27.36
CA ASP A 63 -6.45 1.40 28.76
C ASP A 63 -5.38 0.31 28.88
N THR A 64 -5.51 -0.75 28.06
CA THR A 64 -4.55 -1.87 28.10
C THR A 64 -3.17 -1.43 27.61
N VAL A 65 -3.10 -0.72 26.48
CA VAL A 65 -1.84 -0.27 25.89
C VAL A 65 -1.13 0.71 26.84
N ILE A 66 -1.86 1.70 27.41
CA ILE A 66 -1.30 2.69 28.32
C ILE A 66 -0.87 2.06 29.64
N LYS A 67 -1.67 1.13 30.19
CA LYS A 67 -1.26 0.37 31.37
C LYS A 67 0.06 -0.36 31.15
N GLU A 68 0.17 -1.12 30.05
CA GLU A 68 1.39 -1.88 29.72
C GLU A 68 2.58 -0.94 29.46
N TYR A 69 2.35 0.19 28.80
CA TYR A 69 3.37 1.22 28.61
C TYR A 69 3.91 1.76 29.93
N ASN A 70 3.03 2.07 30.89
CA ASN A 70 3.39 2.55 32.23
C ASN A 70 4.10 1.47 33.06
N GLU A 71 3.78 0.20 32.85
CA GLU A 71 4.47 -0.97 33.44
C GLU A 71 5.86 -1.21 32.80
N GLY A 72 6.28 -0.41 31.83
CA GLY A 72 7.56 -0.57 31.14
C GLY A 72 7.58 -1.60 30.02
N LYS A 73 6.45 -2.23 29.69
CA LYS A 73 6.35 -3.17 28.57
C LYS A 73 6.42 -2.44 27.24
N ARG A 74 7.16 -3.00 26.27
CA ARG A 74 7.40 -2.43 24.94
C ARG A 74 7.01 -3.42 23.85
N ASN A 75 5.73 -3.75 23.83
CA ASN A 75 5.15 -4.71 22.89
C ASN A 75 4.97 -4.08 21.50
N THR A 76 4.85 -4.94 20.49
CA THR A 76 4.22 -4.58 19.22
C THR A 76 2.76 -5.02 19.28
N TYR A 77 1.86 -4.08 19.00
CA TYR A 77 0.41 -4.30 19.02
C TYR A 77 -0.11 -4.28 17.59
N LEU A 78 -1.00 -5.22 17.24
CA LEU A 78 -1.77 -5.19 15.99
C LEU A 78 -3.22 -4.87 16.33
N ILE A 79 -3.74 -3.75 15.82
CA ILE A 79 -5.15 -3.37 15.92
C ILE A 79 -5.83 -3.77 14.61
N HIS A 80 -6.47 -4.94 14.60
CA HIS A 80 -7.31 -5.43 13.52
C HIS A 80 -8.72 -4.86 13.70
N GLY A 81 -9.06 -3.84 12.93
CA GLY A 81 -10.37 -3.19 13.02
C GLY A 81 -11.01 -3.02 11.66
N ILE A 82 -12.25 -3.43 11.52
CA ILE A 82 -13.01 -3.26 10.27
C ILE A 82 -13.00 -1.81 9.78
N THR A 83 -13.24 -1.60 8.50
CA THR A 83 -13.30 -0.24 7.94
C THR A 83 -14.38 0.59 8.65
N GLY A 84 -13.99 1.77 9.16
CA GLY A 84 -14.89 2.63 9.93
C GLY A 84 -15.03 2.25 11.41
N SER A 85 -14.19 1.37 11.96
CA SER A 85 -14.17 1.01 13.39
C SER A 85 -13.56 2.07 14.30
N GLY A 86 -13.05 3.18 13.75
CA GLY A 86 -12.45 4.24 14.56
C GLY A 86 -11.04 3.93 15.08
N LYS A 87 -10.24 3.18 14.34
CA LYS A 87 -8.81 2.97 14.67
C LYS A 87 -8.05 4.28 14.92
N THR A 88 -8.35 5.29 14.12
CA THR A 88 -7.68 6.61 14.23
C THR A 88 -7.98 7.28 15.56
N GLU A 89 -9.17 7.14 16.10
CA GLU A 89 -9.56 7.66 17.43
C GLU A 89 -8.74 6.99 18.54
N VAL A 90 -8.57 5.66 18.46
CA VAL A 90 -7.71 4.91 19.38
C VAL A 90 -6.27 5.41 19.32
N TYR A 91 -5.75 5.63 18.09
CA TYR A 91 -4.40 6.19 17.94
C TYR A 91 -4.27 7.57 18.59
N MET A 92 -5.23 8.45 18.36
CA MET A 92 -5.22 9.81 18.89
C MET A 92 -5.22 9.84 20.41
N GLU A 93 -5.98 8.95 21.07
CA GLU A 93 -5.96 8.85 22.55
C GLU A 93 -4.60 8.36 23.05
N ILE A 94 -4.06 7.28 22.47
CA ILE A 94 -2.74 6.77 22.86
C ILE A 94 -1.64 7.80 22.61
N ILE A 95 -1.69 8.53 21.48
CA ILE A 95 -0.74 9.63 21.19
C ILE A 95 -0.83 10.70 22.27
N SER A 96 -2.03 11.11 22.68
CA SER A 96 -2.22 12.13 23.70
C SER A 96 -1.51 11.76 25.01
N GLU A 97 -1.68 10.52 25.48
CA GLU A 97 -1.05 10.02 26.71
C GLU A 97 0.47 9.96 26.57
N VAL A 98 0.98 9.46 25.45
CA VAL A 98 2.43 9.35 25.20
C VAL A 98 3.08 10.75 25.13
N VAL A 99 2.42 11.70 24.44
CA VAL A 99 2.91 13.08 24.34
C VAL A 99 2.81 13.80 25.69
N ALA A 100 1.76 13.56 26.47
CA ALA A 100 1.64 14.10 27.84
C ALA A 100 2.77 13.60 28.76
N SER A 101 3.30 12.40 28.54
CA SER A 101 4.47 11.87 29.25
C SER A 101 5.82 12.46 28.78
N GLY A 102 5.82 13.47 27.89
CA GLY A 102 7.01 14.12 27.34
C GLY A 102 7.76 13.30 26.28
N LYS A 103 7.08 12.31 25.68
CA LYS A 103 7.64 11.49 24.60
C LYS A 103 7.16 11.97 23.22
N GLN A 104 7.89 11.56 22.20
CA GLN A 104 7.63 11.91 20.79
C GLN A 104 7.05 10.72 20.03
N VAL A 105 6.29 10.99 18.99
CA VAL A 105 5.52 9.99 18.26
C VAL A 105 5.75 10.11 16.75
N ILE A 106 5.90 8.97 16.08
CA ILE A 106 5.90 8.87 14.61
C ILE A 106 4.62 8.15 14.19
N VAL A 107 3.89 8.75 13.24
CA VAL A 107 2.71 8.15 12.63
C VAL A 107 2.97 7.95 11.14
N LEU A 108 3.08 6.70 10.72
CA LEU A 108 3.23 6.36 9.31
C LEU A 108 1.84 6.15 8.70
N ILE A 109 1.56 6.88 7.63
CA ILE A 109 0.34 6.78 6.84
C ILE A 109 0.74 6.63 5.38
N PRO A 110 0.15 5.69 4.61
CA PRO A 110 0.42 5.57 3.18
C PRO A 110 0.17 6.89 2.46
N GLU A 111 1.02 7.25 1.50
CA GLU A 111 0.96 8.56 0.85
C GLU A 111 -0.41 8.87 0.22
N ILE A 112 -1.06 7.84 -0.33
CA ILE A 112 -2.41 7.95 -0.91
C ILE A 112 -3.48 8.25 0.17
N ALA A 113 -3.29 7.76 1.39
CA ALA A 113 -4.19 7.96 2.52
C ALA A 113 -3.86 9.22 3.33
N LEU A 114 -2.69 9.84 3.10
CA LEU A 114 -2.29 11.10 3.72
C LEU A 114 -3.03 12.28 3.05
N THR A 115 -4.33 12.29 3.22
CA THR A 115 -5.20 13.33 2.68
C THR A 115 -5.21 14.56 3.58
N TYR A 116 -5.65 15.68 3.02
CA TYR A 116 -5.87 16.90 3.79
C TYR A 116 -6.80 16.68 4.99
N GLN A 117 -7.87 15.89 4.82
CA GLN A 117 -8.80 15.54 5.90
C GLN A 117 -8.12 14.78 7.04
N THR A 118 -7.28 13.80 6.71
CA THR A 118 -6.52 13.02 7.72
C THR A 118 -5.58 13.93 8.49
N VAL A 119 -4.84 14.79 7.80
CA VAL A 119 -3.91 15.74 8.40
C VAL A 119 -4.63 16.71 9.33
N ASN A 120 -5.75 17.29 8.89
CA ASN A 120 -6.52 18.25 9.68
C ASN A 120 -7.03 17.62 10.98
N ARG A 121 -7.51 16.37 10.96
CA ARG A 121 -7.96 15.68 12.19
C ARG A 121 -6.86 15.64 13.27
N PHE A 122 -5.61 15.40 12.87
CA PHE A 122 -4.48 15.45 13.80
C PHE A 122 -4.16 16.89 14.21
N TYR A 123 -4.17 17.83 13.26
CA TYR A 123 -3.89 19.22 13.53
C TYR A 123 -4.91 19.86 14.49
N ASP A 124 -6.19 19.55 14.31
CA ASP A 124 -7.27 20.03 15.17
C ASP A 124 -7.10 19.60 16.64
N ARG A 125 -6.52 18.42 16.85
CA ARG A 125 -6.29 17.89 18.20
C ARG A 125 -4.96 18.32 18.82
N PHE A 126 -3.90 18.35 18.03
CA PHE A 126 -2.53 18.53 18.54
C PHE A 126 -1.90 19.89 18.17
N GLY A 127 -2.54 20.67 17.30
CA GLY A 127 -2.10 22.01 16.91
C GLY A 127 -0.69 22.05 16.31
N GLU A 128 0.08 23.04 16.71
CA GLU A 128 1.45 23.30 16.24
C GLU A 128 2.49 22.22 16.65
N ARG A 129 2.08 21.29 17.53
CA ARG A 129 2.96 20.19 18.01
C ARG A 129 3.16 19.10 16.97
N ILE A 130 2.47 19.16 15.81
CA ILE A 130 2.63 18.23 14.70
C ILE A 130 3.52 18.78 13.59
N SER A 131 4.15 17.87 12.88
CA SER A 131 4.82 18.13 11.60
C SER A 131 4.49 17.04 10.60
N ILE A 132 4.61 17.35 9.31
CA ILE A 132 4.25 16.45 8.23
C ILE A 132 5.43 16.30 7.30
N LEU A 133 5.65 15.07 6.82
CA LEU A 133 6.50 14.77 5.68
C LEU A 133 5.64 14.20 4.55
N ASN A 134 5.92 14.60 3.32
CA ASN A 134 5.33 13.99 2.12
C ASN A 134 6.32 14.05 0.93
N SER A 135 6.06 13.28 -0.13
CA SER A 135 6.97 13.19 -1.29
C SER A 135 6.99 14.46 -2.14
N ARG A 136 5.97 15.33 -2.02
CA ARG A 136 5.84 16.57 -2.81
C ARG A 136 6.59 17.75 -2.20
N MET A 137 7.10 17.59 -0.98
CA MET A 137 7.91 18.61 -0.32
C MET A 137 9.26 18.76 -1.01
N SER A 138 9.70 20.00 -1.14
CA SER A 138 11.08 20.32 -1.53
C SER A 138 12.08 19.84 -0.46
N ASP A 139 13.33 19.69 -0.83
CA ASP A 139 14.39 19.29 0.11
C ASP A 139 14.54 20.29 1.26
N GLY A 140 14.35 21.61 0.97
CA GLY A 140 14.36 22.64 2.01
C GLY A 140 13.22 22.50 3.03
N GLU A 141 11.99 22.20 2.57
CA GLU A 141 10.85 21.95 3.47
C GLU A 141 11.09 20.71 4.33
N ARG A 142 11.58 19.62 3.74
CA ARG A 142 11.93 18.39 4.49
C ARG A 142 13.01 18.65 5.53
N TYR A 143 14.04 19.42 5.17
CA TYR A 143 15.11 19.80 6.08
C TYR A 143 14.56 20.61 7.26
N ASP A 144 13.71 21.62 7.00
CA ASP A 144 13.10 22.46 8.03
C ASP A 144 12.28 21.61 9.02
N GLN A 145 11.44 20.66 8.54
CA GLN A 145 10.66 19.79 9.42
C GLN A 145 11.55 18.82 10.22
N SER A 146 12.61 18.30 9.62
CA SER A 146 13.58 17.45 10.31
C SER A 146 14.34 18.22 11.41
N LEU A 147 14.66 19.49 11.15
CA LEU A 147 15.33 20.36 12.11
C LEU A 147 14.42 20.71 13.31
N ARG A 148 13.14 21.00 13.05
CA ARG A 148 12.12 21.20 14.11
C ARG A 148 12.01 19.97 15.00
N ALA A 149 11.95 18.77 14.41
CA ALA A 149 11.90 17.52 15.16
C ALA A 149 13.17 17.32 16.03
N LYS A 150 14.36 17.57 15.46
CA LYS A 150 15.65 17.45 16.16
C LYS A 150 15.76 18.42 17.34
N ARG A 151 15.17 19.61 17.22
CA ARG A 151 15.16 20.65 18.27
C ARG A 151 14.10 20.42 19.35
N GLY A 152 13.16 19.48 19.13
CA GLY A 152 12.04 19.23 20.04
C GLY A 152 10.93 20.28 19.94
N GLU A 153 10.84 20.98 18.81
CA GLU A 153 9.78 21.98 18.55
C GLU A 153 8.47 21.32 18.14
N VAL A 154 8.51 20.03 17.79
CA VAL A 154 7.35 19.19 17.46
C VAL A 154 7.45 17.85 18.17
N ASP A 155 6.30 17.30 18.54
CA ASP A 155 6.19 16.03 19.26
C ASP A 155 5.69 14.90 18.38
N ILE A 156 4.99 15.22 17.29
CA ILE A 156 4.37 14.24 16.41
C ILE A 156 4.84 14.49 14.98
N MET A 157 5.39 13.46 14.34
CA MET A 157 5.71 13.45 12.92
C MET A 157 4.78 12.52 12.18
N ILE A 158 4.04 13.04 11.19
CA ILE A 158 3.14 12.28 10.34
C ILE A 158 3.70 12.21 8.93
N GLY A 159 3.69 11.04 8.31
CA GLY A 159 4.14 10.94 6.93
C GLY A 159 4.20 9.52 6.39
N PRO A 160 4.67 9.35 5.14
CA PRO A 160 4.89 8.04 4.55
C PRO A 160 6.11 7.35 5.18
N ARG A 161 6.49 6.22 4.62
CA ARG A 161 7.64 5.41 5.07
C ARG A 161 8.88 6.23 5.48
N SER A 162 9.19 7.31 4.77
CA SER A 162 10.36 8.16 5.06
C SER A 162 10.29 8.89 6.41
N ALA A 163 9.10 9.13 6.94
CA ALA A 163 8.92 9.74 8.25
C ALA A 163 9.48 8.88 9.39
N LEU A 164 9.66 7.58 9.14
CA LEU A 164 10.28 6.66 10.08
C LEU A 164 11.69 7.09 10.53
N PHE A 165 12.40 7.88 9.72
CA PHE A 165 13.76 8.34 10.01
C PHE A 165 13.83 9.74 10.64
N THR A 166 12.70 10.29 11.11
CA THR A 166 12.65 11.57 11.82
C THR A 166 13.60 11.55 13.03
N PRO A 167 14.49 12.56 13.20
CA PRO A 167 15.54 12.53 14.23
C PRO A 167 15.02 12.95 15.61
N PHE A 168 14.00 12.26 16.10
CA PHE A 168 13.47 12.44 17.45
C PHE A 168 14.44 11.93 18.52
N LYS A 169 14.62 12.71 19.58
CA LYS A 169 15.51 12.37 20.70
C LYS A 169 14.84 11.52 21.76
N ASN A 170 13.54 11.67 21.92
CA ASN A 170 12.77 11.03 22.99
C ASN A 170 11.57 10.27 22.44
N LEU A 171 11.81 9.40 21.45
CA LEU A 171 10.78 8.61 20.79
C LEU A 171 10.12 7.62 21.77
N GLY A 172 8.78 7.64 21.86
CA GLY A 172 8.00 6.77 22.73
C GLY A 172 7.07 5.82 21.96
N LEU A 173 6.63 6.22 20.77
CA LEU A 173 5.64 5.46 20.01
C LEU A 173 5.88 5.58 18.50
N ILE A 174 5.69 4.47 17.79
CA ILE A 174 5.60 4.43 16.32
C ILE A 174 4.27 3.78 15.95
N ILE A 175 3.45 4.48 15.19
CA ILE A 175 2.18 3.95 14.63
C ILE A 175 2.37 3.74 13.14
N ILE A 176 1.90 2.61 12.63
CA ILE A 176 1.85 2.31 11.20
C ILE A 176 0.41 1.99 10.84
N ASP A 177 -0.27 2.94 10.24
CA ASP A 177 -1.65 2.75 9.77
C ASP A 177 -1.66 2.09 8.39
N GLU A 178 -2.68 1.25 8.13
CA GLU A 178 -2.78 0.41 6.93
C GLU A 178 -1.48 -0.39 6.68
N GLU A 179 -0.98 -1.08 7.73
CA GLU A 179 0.35 -1.71 7.75
C GLU A 179 0.59 -2.73 6.62
N HIS A 180 -0.49 -3.27 6.04
CA HIS A 180 -0.47 -4.20 4.91
C HIS A 180 -0.08 -3.56 3.57
N GLU A 181 0.03 -2.21 3.54
CA GLU A 181 0.29 -1.51 2.28
C GLU A 181 1.70 -1.77 1.74
N GLY A 182 1.77 -2.25 0.49
CA GLY A 182 3.05 -2.54 -0.17
C GLY A 182 4.01 -1.35 -0.28
N SER A 183 3.51 -0.10 -0.14
CA SER A 183 4.34 1.11 -0.13
C SER A 183 5.28 1.21 1.09
N TYR A 184 5.07 0.41 2.12
CA TYR A 184 5.96 0.31 3.27
C TYR A 184 7.24 -0.49 2.98
N LYS A 185 7.29 -1.25 1.90
CA LYS A 185 8.53 -1.83 1.38
C LYS A 185 9.27 -0.83 0.48
N SER A 186 10.58 -0.70 0.66
CA SER A 186 11.42 0.13 -0.23
C SER A 186 11.72 -0.60 -1.53
N GLU A 187 11.42 0.02 -2.66
CA GLU A 187 11.79 -0.50 -3.98
C GLU A 187 13.24 -0.15 -4.35
N THR A 188 13.81 0.87 -3.71
CA THR A 188 15.20 1.29 -3.88
C THR A 188 16.08 0.75 -2.76
N THR A 189 17.38 0.56 -3.03
CA THR A 189 18.37 0.14 -2.05
C THR A 189 18.60 1.24 -0.99
N PRO A 190 18.61 0.89 0.32
CA PRO A 190 18.34 -0.43 0.88
C PRO A 190 16.84 -0.80 0.83
N LYS A 191 16.56 -2.05 0.42
CA LYS A 191 15.19 -2.57 0.25
C LYS A 191 14.59 -3.04 1.58
N TYR A 192 14.38 -2.09 2.51
CA TYR A 192 13.83 -2.38 3.83
C TYR A 192 12.30 -2.38 3.85
N HIS A 193 11.73 -3.05 4.83
CA HIS A 193 10.31 -2.95 5.17
C HIS A 193 10.12 -2.04 6.40
N ALA A 194 9.17 -1.12 6.35
CA ALA A 194 8.98 -0.12 7.41
C ALA A 194 8.64 -0.74 8.77
N VAL A 195 7.86 -1.83 8.79
CA VAL A 195 7.49 -2.53 10.04
C VAL A 195 8.74 -3.06 10.75
N GLU A 196 9.67 -3.71 10.02
CA GLU A 196 10.89 -4.26 10.61
C GLU A 196 11.81 -3.16 11.13
N VAL A 197 11.97 -2.07 10.37
CA VAL A 197 12.78 -0.92 10.83
C VAL A 197 12.13 -0.21 12.01
N ALA A 198 10.80 -0.08 12.04
CA ALA A 198 10.06 0.51 13.15
C ALA A 198 10.27 -0.31 14.45
N ARG A 199 10.14 -1.63 14.36
CA ARG A 199 10.38 -2.54 15.49
C ARG A 199 11.83 -2.42 16.01
N LYS A 200 12.81 -2.44 15.10
CA LYS A 200 14.21 -2.30 15.49
C LYS A 200 14.48 -0.94 16.11
N ARG A 201 13.94 0.13 15.54
CA ARG A 201 14.05 1.48 16.10
C ARG A 201 13.40 1.59 17.47
N ALA A 202 12.20 1.03 17.63
CA ALA A 202 11.50 0.99 18.91
C ALA A 202 12.31 0.25 19.98
N GLN A 203 12.89 -0.89 19.64
CA GLN A 203 13.79 -1.63 20.53
C GLN A 203 15.00 -0.79 20.99
N LEU A 204 15.62 -0.02 20.07
CA LEU A 204 16.78 0.82 20.37
C LEU A 204 16.44 2.06 21.21
N THR A 205 15.22 2.59 21.10
CA THR A 205 14.79 3.84 21.77
C THR A 205 13.93 3.61 23.00
N GLY A 206 13.52 2.37 23.28
CA GLY A 206 12.56 2.07 24.34
C GLY A 206 11.13 2.49 23.99
N ALA A 207 10.83 2.73 22.72
CA ALA A 207 9.47 2.98 22.21
C ALA A 207 8.69 1.66 22.05
N PHE A 208 7.40 1.78 21.76
CA PHE A 208 6.57 0.65 21.34
C PHE A 208 5.95 0.90 19.97
N VAL A 209 5.38 -0.15 19.35
CA VAL A 209 4.85 -0.08 17.99
C VAL A 209 3.37 -0.46 17.98
N ILE A 210 2.57 0.31 17.25
CA ILE A 210 1.18 -0.02 16.93
C ILE A 210 1.06 -0.17 15.44
N LEU A 211 0.57 -1.32 14.99
CA LEU A 211 0.21 -1.63 13.62
C LEU A 211 -1.31 -1.60 13.50
N GLY A 212 -1.85 -0.93 12.51
CA GLY A 212 -3.27 -0.87 12.29
C GLY A 212 -3.67 -1.29 10.89
N SER A 213 -4.70 -2.12 10.78
CA SER A 213 -5.25 -2.54 9.50
C SER A 213 -6.67 -3.05 9.62
N ALA A 214 -7.45 -2.91 8.55
CA ALA A 214 -8.73 -3.61 8.39
C ALA A 214 -8.51 -5.02 7.79
N THR A 215 -7.41 -5.20 7.09
CA THR A 215 -7.01 -6.43 6.42
C THR A 215 -5.51 -6.64 6.67
N PRO A 216 -5.13 -7.08 7.88
CA PRO A 216 -3.72 -7.23 8.25
C PRO A 216 -2.91 -8.04 7.23
N SER A 217 -1.60 -7.78 7.15
CA SER A 217 -0.71 -8.66 6.41
C SER A 217 -0.61 -10.03 7.08
N LEU A 218 -0.40 -11.08 6.28
CA LEU A 218 -0.24 -12.43 6.83
C LEU A 218 0.98 -12.49 7.76
N GLU A 219 2.02 -11.74 7.49
CA GLU A 219 3.22 -11.63 8.30
C GLU A 219 2.89 -11.09 9.71
N SER A 220 2.15 -9.97 9.79
CA SER A 220 1.78 -9.36 11.07
C SER A 220 0.80 -10.25 11.84
N TYR A 221 -0.16 -10.85 11.15
CA TYR A 221 -1.15 -11.72 11.80
C TYR A 221 -0.55 -13.05 12.27
N SER A 222 0.39 -13.63 11.51
CA SER A 222 1.15 -14.81 11.91
C SER A 222 1.96 -14.57 13.19
N ARG A 223 2.55 -13.38 13.32
CA ARG A 223 3.27 -12.98 14.56
C ARG A 223 2.33 -12.79 15.75
N CYS A 224 1.08 -12.43 15.51
CA CYS A 224 0.07 -12.47 16.57
C CYS A 224 -0.26 -13.91 16.98
N ALA A 225 -0.40 -14.81 16.01
CA ALA A 225 -0.69 -16.23 16.27
C ALA A 225 0.45 -16.92 17.03
N SER A 226 1.70 -16.54 16.79
CA SER A 226 2.88 -17.03 17.55
C SER A 226 3.07 -16.35 18.91
N GLY A 227 2.29 -15.32 19.25
CA GLY A 227 2.40 -14.56 20.49
C GLY A 227 3.53 -13.50 20.50
N GLU A 228 4.20 -13.27 19.38
CA GLU A 228 5.22 -12.22 19.24
C GLU A 228 4.58 -10.83 19.24
N TYR A 229 3.39 -10.68 18.64
CA TYR A 229 2.59 -9.46 18.69
C TYR A 229 1.34 -9.68 19.51
N LYS A 230 0.82 -8.61 20.10
CA LYS A 230 -0.45 -8.62 20.80
C LYS A 230 -1.57 -8.14 19.87
N LEU A 231 -2.57 -9.01 19.65
CA LEU A 231 -3.72 -8.73 18.79
C LEU A 231 -4.84 -8.05 19.58
N PHE A 232 -5.35 -6.94 19.04
CA PHE A 232 -6.62 -6.35 19.41
C PHE A 232 -7.59 -6.34 18.23
N LYS A 233 -8.87 -6.59 18.49
CA LYS A 233 -9.93 -6.57 17.47
C LYS A 233 -10.92 -5.45 17.75
N LEU A 234 -11.29 -4.70 16.71
CA LEU A 234 -12.39 -3.73 16.69
C LEU A 234 -13.44 -4.25 15.72
N THR A 235 -14.50 -4.85 16.26
CA THR A 235 -15.51 -5.58 15.48
C THR A 235 -16.71 -4.73 15.11
N LYS A 236 -16.89 -3.58 15.76
CA LYS A 236 -18.01 -2.67 15.56
C LYS A 236 -17.61 -1.47 14.70
N ARG A 237 -18.52 -0.99 13.86
CA ARG A 237 -18.37 0.32 13.21
C ARG A 237 -18.66 1.44 14.21
N ALA A 238 -17.92 2.55 14.12
CA ALA A 238 -18.13 3.71 14.99
C ALA A 238 -19.49 4.40 14.76
N LYS A 239 -20.04 4.29 13.55
CA LYS A 239 -21.42 4.66 13.22
C LYS A 239 -22.25 3.38 13.09
N GLU A 240 -23.53 3.40 13.50
CA GLU A 240 -24.46 2.26 13.38
C GLU A 240 -24.86 2.01 11.91
N ALA A 241 -23.88 1.72 11.06
CA ALA A 241 -24.10 1.36 9.66
C ALA A 241 -24.06 -0.15 9.49
N SER A 242 -25.10 -0.72 8.88
CA SER A 242 -25.14 -2.14 8.54
C SER A 242 -24.04 -2.49 7.51
N PRO A 243 -23.47 -3.70 7.56
CA PRO A 243 -22.54 -4.15 6.52
C PRO A 243 -23.23 -4.13 5.15
N PRO A 244 -22.48 -3.85 4.06
CA PRO A 244 -23.07 -3.83 2.74
C PRO A 244 -23.50 -5.23 2.32
N LYS A 245 -24.56 -5.30 1.49
CA LYS A 245 -24.94 -6.55 0.85
C LYS A 245 -24.00 -6.84 -0.32
N VAL A 246 -23.34 -8.00 -0.29
CA VAL A 246 -22.38 -8.39 -1.31
C VAL A 246 -22.98 -9.44 -2.25
N TRP A 247 -22.83 -9.22 -3.56
CA TRP A 247 -23.25 -10.11 -4.63
C TRP A 247 -22.01 -10.62 -5.35
N ILE A 248 -21.80 -11.94 -5.38
CA ILE A 248 -20.79 -12.57 -6.22
C ILE A 248 -21.48 -13.01 -7.51
N VAL A 249 -20.99 -12.53 -8.65
CA VAL A 249 -21.55 -12.84 -9.96
C VAL A 249 -20.55 -13.65 -10.79
N ASP A 250 -20.96 -14.85 -11.21
CA ASP A 250 -20.19 -15.70 -12.10
C ASP A 250 -20.30 -15.22 -13.55
N LEU A 251 -19.18 -14.70 -14.08
CA LEU A 251 -19.10 -14.23 -15.46
C LEU A 251 -19.20 -15.37 -16.50
N LYS A 252 -18.98 -16.63 -16.11
CA LYS A 252 -19.19 -17.81 -16.98
C LYS A 252 -20.67 -18.00 -17.23
N GLU A 253 -21.51 -17.85 -16.19
CA GLU A 253 -22.97 -17.95 -16.33
C GLU A 253 -23.55 -16.78 -17.14
N GLU A 254 -23.02 -15.56 -16.95
CA GLU A 254 -23.40 -14.41 -17.78
C GLU A 254 -23.13 -14.66 -19.26
N LEU A 255 -21.97 -15.26 -19.58
CA LEU A 255 -21.61 -15.61 -20.97
C LEU A 255 -22.53 -16.71 -21.56
N LYS A 256 -22.86 -17.76 -20.78
CA LYS A 256 -23.81 -18.81 -21.18
C LYS A 256 -25.19 -18.22 -21.51
N GLN A 257 -25.60 -17.22 -20.75
CA GLN A 257 -26.87 -16.50 -20.98
C GLN A 257 -26.73 -15.35 -22.00
N LYS A 258 -25.68 -15.42 -22.85
CA LYS A 258 -25.40 -14.51 -23.98
C LYS A 258 -25.08 -13.07 -23.57
N ASN A 259 -24.86 -12.77 -22.29
CA ASN A 259 -24.33 -11.48 -21.87
C ASN A 259 -22.83 -11.40 -22.17
N ARG A 260 -22.44 -10.63 -23.19
CA ARG A 260 -21.06 -10.40 -23.60
C ARG A 260 -20.51 -9.06 -23.10
N SER A 261 -21.32 -8.28 -22.37
CA SER A 261 -20.89 -7.03 -21.73
C SER A 261 -19.86 -7.31 -20.64
N ILE A 262 -19.03 -6.31 -20.32
CA ILE A 262 -18.17 -6.35 -19.13
C ILE A 262 -18.99 -6.15 -17.85
N PHE A 263 -20.22 -5.66 -17.97
CA PHE A 263 -21.15 -5.50 -16.86
C PHE A 263 -22.11 -6.69 -16.82
N SER A 264 -22.21 -7.32 -15.67
CA SER A 264 -23.24 -8.32 -15.42
C SER A 264 -24.62 -7.67 -15.38
N ARG A 265 -25.65 -8.46 -15.62
CA ARG A 265 -27.04 -7.99 -15.55
C ARG A 265 -27.35 -7.41 -14.18
N ARG A 266 -26.92 -8.11 -13.12
CA ARG A 266 -27.14 -7.63 -11.74
C ARG A 266 -26.48 -6.27 -11.49
N LEU A 267 -25.25 -6.07 -11.95
CA LEU A 267 -24.58 -4.78 -11.80
C LEU A 267 -25.32 -3.67 -12.56
N LYS A 268 -25.79 -3.94 -13.78
CA LYS A 268 -26.54 -2.96 -14.57
C LYS A 268 -27.86 -2.59 -13.90
N GLU A 269 -28.62 -3.58 -13.42
CA GLU A 269 -29.89 -3.35 -12.69
C GLU A 269 -29.68 -2.42 -11.49
N LEU A 270 -28.65 -2.71 -10.68
CA LEU A 270 -28.34 -1.88 -9.51
C LEU A 270 -27.83 -0.48 -9.91
N MET A 271 -27.01 -0.37 -10.95
CA MET A 271 -26.58 0.94 -11.46
C MET A 271 -27.78 1.79 -11.89
N ASP A 272 -28.73 1.23 -12.65
CA ASP A 272 -29.94 1.90 -13.05
C ASP A 272 -30.78 2.37 -11.83
N GLU A 273 -30.94 1.48 -10.85
CA GLU A 273 -31.69 1.79 -9.63
C GLU A 273 -31.06 2.98 -8.87
N LYS A 274 -29.72 2.91 -8.64
CA LYS A 274 -29.00 3.94 -7.88
C LYS A 274 -28.98 5.28 -8.62
N LEU A 275 -28.80 5.28 -9.93
CA LEU A 275 -28.86 6.51 -10.74
C LEU A 275 -30.24 7.18 -10.69
N ARG A 276 -31.34 6.39 -10.74
CA ARG A 276 -32.72 6.95 -10.56
C ARG A 276 -32.91 7.59 -9.19
N ARG A 277 -32.28 7.04 -8.14
CA ARG A 277 -32.31 7.58 -6.78
C ARG A 277 -31.32 8.73 -6.56
N ARG A 278 -30.53 9.11 -7.57
CA ARG A 278 -29.44 10.10 -7.48
C ARG A 278 -28.36 9.74 -6.46
N GLU A 279 -28.16 8.45 -6.23
CA GLU A 279 -27.09 7.93 -5.40
C GLU A 279 -25.80 7.79 -6.22
N GLN A 280 -24.65 7.74 -5.56
CA GLN A 280 -23.36 7.65 -6.23
C GLN A 280 -22.87 6.21 -6.35
N ILE A 281 -22.12 5.94 -7.44
CA ILE A 281 -21.62 4.62 -7.80
C ILE A 281 -20.11 4.68 -7.95
N MET A 282 -19.40 3.68 -7.42
CA MET A 282 -17.99 3.43 -7.70
C MET A 282 -17.82 2.18 -8.54
N LEU A 283 -17.08 2.28 -9.64
CA LEU A 283 -16.67 1.14 -10.44
C LEU A 283 -15.16 0.93 -10.32
N PHE A 284 -14.80 -0.16 -9.67
CA PHE A 284 -13.43 -0.52 -9.38
C PHE A 284 -12.90 -1.54 -10.39
N ILE A 285 -11.72 -1.28 -10.94
CA ILE A 285 -10.96 -2.24 -11.72
C ILE A 285 -9.51 -2.27 -11.24
N ASN A 286 -9.00 -3.44 -10.87
CA ASN A 286 -7.60 -3.55 -10.52
C ASN A 286 -6.74 -3.66 -11.77
N ARG A 287 -6.00 -2.57 -12.08
CA ARG A 287 -5.03 -2.55 -13.16
C ARG A 287 -3.64 -2.25 -12.59
N ARG A 288 -2.98 -3.25 -12.01
CA ARG A 288 -1.54 -3.19 -11.77
C ARG A 288 -0.84 -4.17 -12.72
N GLY A 289 0.13 -3.66 -13.49
CA GLY A 289 1.02 -4.45 -14.34
C GLY A 289 0.58 -4.57 -15.81
N TYR A 290 1.57 -4.57 -16.69
CA TYR A 290 1.41 -4.77 -18.15
C TYR A 290 1.20 -6.24 -18.55
N SER A 291 1.27 -7.17 -17.61
CA SER A 291 1.25 -8.59 -17.87
C SER A 291 -0.19 -9.13 -17.82
N GLY A 292 -0.78 -9.33 -18.97
CA GLY A 292 -2.04 -10.03 -19.07
C GLY A 292 -1.84 -11.53 -18.78
N PHE A 293 -2.45 -12.03 -17.71
CA PHE A 293 -2.61 -13.49 -17.58
C PHE A 293 -3.56 -13.99 -18.66
N VAL A 294 -3.42 -15.27 -19.02
CA VAL A 294 -4.27 -15.90 -20.03
C VAL A 294 -5.32 -16.75 -19.38
N SER A 295 -6.58 -16.47 -19.72
CA SER A 295 -7.71 -17.22 -19.20
C SER A 295 -8.75 -17.54 -20.26
N CYS A 296 -9.46 -18.64 -20.05
CA CYS A 296 -10.60 -19.02 -20.85
C CYS A 296 -11.89 -18.41 -20.29
N ARG A 297 -12.57 -17.59 -21.07
CA ARG A 297 -13.83 -16.96 -20.66
C ARG A 297 -15.00 -17.97 -20.56
N SER A 298 -14.90 -19.13 -21.19
CA SER A 298 -15.97 -20.15 -21.17
C SER A 298 -15.94 -20.99 -19.90
N CYS A 299 -14.78 -21.42 -19.43
CA CYS A 299 -14.65 -22.30 -18.27
C CYS A 299 -13.87 -21.68 -17.08
N GLY A 300 -13.29 -20.50 -17.26
CA GLY A 300 -12.49 -19.86 -16.24
C GLY A 300 -11.03 -20.33 -16.18
N HIS A 301 -10.64 -21.42 -16.89
CA HIS A 301 -9.28 -21.95 -16.81
C HIS A 301 -8.22 -20.88 -17.03
N VAL A 302 -7.23 -20.80 -16.11
CA VAL A 302 -6.09 -19.89 -16.18
C VAL A 302 -4.82 -20.68 -16.45
N MET A 303 -4.01 -20.20 -17.40
CA MET A 303 -2.70 -20.80 -17.69
C MET A 303 -1.75 -20.54 -16.53
N LYS A 304 -1.34 -21.62 -15.85
CA LYS A 304 -0.45 -21.57 -14.67
C LYS A 304 0.87 -22.29 -14.93
N CYS A 305 1.92 -21.83 -14.26
CA CYS A 305 3.20 -22.51 -14.25
C CYS A 305 3.12 -23.83 -13.48
N THR A 306 3.56 -24.92 -14.11
CA THR A 306 3.56 -26.28 -13.52
C THR A 306 4.52 -26.42 -12.33
N HIS A 307 5.49 -25.52 -12.19
CA HIS A 307 6.52 -25.57 -11.15
C HIS A 307 6.25 -24.64 -9.96
N CYS A 308 5.58 -23.51 -10.22
CA CYS A 308 5.41 -22.43 -9.23
C CYS A 308 3.95 -22.20 -8.84
N ASP A 309 2.99 -22.79 -9.54
CA ASP A 309 1.53 -22.62 -9.38
C ASP A 309 1.02 -21.16 -9.50
N ILE A 310 1.84 -20.26 -10.04
CA ILE A 310 1.43 -18.89 -10.37
C ILE A 310 1.00 -18.78 -11.83
N SER A 311 0.17 -17.79 -12.15
CA SER A 311 -0.28 -17.56 -13.52
C SER A 311 0.88 -17.17 -14.44
N LEU A 312 0.85 -17.71 -15.67
CA LEU A 312 1.79 -17.35 -16.73
C LEU A 312 1.43 -15.99 -17.34
N THR A 313 2.46 -15.26 -17.69
CA THR A 313 2.33 -13.94 -18.32
C THR A 313 2.42 -14.04 -19.82
N SER A 314 1.48 -13.44 -20.55
CA SER A 314 1.50 -13.35 -22.01
C SER A 314 2.47 -12.28 -22.50
N HIS A 315 3.35 -12.66 -23.43
CA HIS A 315 4.30 -11.75 -24.09
C HIS A 315 3.93 -11.51 -25.56
N THR A 316 4.43 -10.41 -26.11
CA THR A 316 4.16 -9.98 -27.51
C THR A 316 4.66 -10.96 -28.56
N ASN A 317 5.59 -11.85 -28.22
CA ASN A 317 6.11 -12.90 -29.08
C ASN A 317 5.21 -14.16 -29.14
N GLY A 318 4.01 -14.12 -28.55
CA GLY A 318 3.08 -15.26 -28.51
C GLY A 318 3.47 -16.37 -27.52
N ARG A 319 4.37 -16.09 -26.58
CA ARG A 319 4.75 -17.02 -25.52
C ARG A 319 4.16 -16.62 -24.17
N LEU A 320 3.94 -17.63 -23.34
CA LEU A 320 3.54 -17.51 -21.94
C LEU A 320 4.76 -17.83 -21.09
N ILE A 321 5.13 -16.93 -20.16
CA ILE A 321 6.37 -17.05 -19.38
C ILE A 321 6.06 -16.96 -17.88
N CYS A 322 6.70 -17.83 -17.10
CA CYS A 322 6.76 -17.73 -15.64
C CYS A 322 7.97 -16.88 -15.23
N HIS A 323 7.73 -15.73 -14.61
CA HIS A 323 8.81 -14.83 -14.18
C HIS A 323 9.52 -15.25 -12.89
N TYR A 324 9.12 -16.37 -12.29
CA TYR A 324 9.83 -16.96 -11.15
C TYR A 324 10.90 -17.96 -11.62
N CYS A 325 10.51 -18.97 -12.39
CA CYS A 325 11.40 -20.06 -12.79
C CYS A 325 11.87 -20.01 -14.24
N GLY A 326 11.32 -19.10 -15.06
CA GLY A 326 11.64 -19.02 -16.50
C GLY A 326 10.92 -20.05 -17.37
N TYR A 327 10.00 -20.88 -16.82
CA TYR A 327 9.19 -21.80 -17.62
C TYR A 327 8.46 -21.06 -18.73
N GLU A 328 8.50 -21.60 -19.95
CA GLU A 328 7.86 -21.03 -21.12
C GLU A 328 7.01 -22.05 -21.87
N GLU A 329 5.86 -21.61 -22.34
CA GLU A 329 5.04 -22.38 -23.29
C GLU A 329 4.42 -21.48 -24.36
N ALA A 330 3.92 -22.08 -25.45
CA ALA A 330 3.25 -21.34 -26.52
C ALA A 330 1.83 -20.94 -26.08
N MET A 331 1.38 -19.75 -26.54
CA MET A 331 -0.01 -19.34 -26.36
C MET A 331 -0.95 -20.35 -27.06
N PRO A 332 -1.86 -21.02 -26.33
CA PRO A 332 -2.77 -21.99 -26.94
C PRO A 332 -3.84 -21.30 -27.76
N ASN A 333 -4.19 -21.87 -28.93
CA ASN A 333 -5.31 -21.40 -29.77
C ASN A 333 -6.68 -21.82 -29.23
N LEU A 334 -6.73 -22.93 -28.51
CA LEU A 334 -7.92 -23.49 -27.87
C LEU A 334 -7.62 -23.74 -26.38
N CYS A 335 -8.63 -23.59 -25.55
CA CYS A 335 -8.51 -23.89 -24.14
C CYS A 335 -8.15 -25.37 -23.91
N PRO A 336 -7.06 -25.69 -23.18
CA PRO A 336 -6.65 -27.07 -22.95
C PRO A 336 -7.65 -27.88 -22.12
N VAL A 337 -8.56 -27.22 -21.39
CA VAL A 337 -9.55 -27.87 -20.52
C VAL A 337 -10.88 -28.08 -21.22
N CYS A 338 -11.42 -27.08 -21.93
CA CYS A 338 -12.77 -27.14 -22.48
C CYS A 338 -12.83 -27.02 -24.03
N GLY A 339 -11.70 -26.92 -24.72
CA GLY A 339 -11.62 -26.78 -26.17
C GLY A 339 -12.16 -25.46 -26.75
N SER A 340 -12.55 -24.52 -25.90
CA SER A 340 -13.13 -23.25 -26.34
C SER A 340 -12.08 -22.33 -26.98
N LYS A 341 -12.48 -21.61 -28.03
CA LYS A 341 -11.67 -20.56 -28.67
C LYS A 341 -11.63 -19.25 -27.89
N TYR A 342 -12.39 -19.13 -26.81
CA TYR A 342 -12.44 -17.92 -26.00
C TYR A 342 -11.33 -17.87 -24.91
N ILE A 343 -10.14 -18.40 -25.26
CA ILE A 343 -8.94 -18.25 -24.44
C ILE A 343 -8.11 -17.07 -24.98
N ALA A 344 -7.79 -16.12 -24.10
CA ALA A 344 -7.04 -14.91 -24.48
C ALA A 344 -6.38 -14.27 -23.27
N ALA A 345 -5.43 -13.38 -23.52
CA ALA A 345 -4.91 -12.49 -22.49
C ALA A 345 -6.03 -11.55 -21.99
N PHE A 346 -6.16 -11.46 -20.67
CA PHE A 346 -7.17 -10.60 -20.06
C PHE A 346 -6.68 -9.13 -20.07
N GLY A 347 -7.47 -8.24 -20.67
CA GLY A 347 -7.10 -6.82 -20.79
C GLY A 347 -8.32 -5.90 -20.86
N THR A 348 -8.71 -5.30 -19.74
CA THR A 348 -9.68 -4.20 -19.71
C THR A 348 -9.09 -3.05 -18.88
N GLY A 349 -9.09 -1.83 -19.44
CA GLY A 349 -8.58 -0.64 -18.75
C GLY A 349 -9.71 0.29 -18.29
N THR A 350 -9.41 1.19 -17.38
CA THR A 350 -10.34 2.22 -16.87
C THR A 350 -11.00 3.04 -17.96
N GLN A 351 -10.26 3.39 -19.01
CA GLN A 351 -10.81 4.13 -20.15
C GLN A 351 -11.90 3.35 -20.89
N LYS A 352 -11.66 2.07 -21.15
CA LYS A 352 -12.67 1.22 -21.80
C LYS A 352 -13.92 1.04 -20.93
N VAL A 353 -13.75 0.98 -19.59
CA VAL A 353 -14.88 0.95 -18.66
C VAL A 353 -15.64 2.27 -18.71
N GLU A 354 -14.95 3.41 -18.69
CA GLU A 354 -15.55 4.75 -18.79
C GLU A 354 -16.37 4.90 -20.08
N ASP A 355 -15.80 4.51 -21.24
CA ASP A 355 -16.47 4.60 -22.55
C ASP A 355 -17.72 3.72 -22.60
N LEU A 356 -17.67 2.53 -22.01
CA LEU A 356 -18.83 1.64 -21.94
C LEU A 356 -19.92 2.18 -21.01
N VAL A 357 -19.55 2.76 -19.85
CA VAL A 357 -20.51 3.42 -18.96
C VAL A 357 -21.20 4.55 -19.67
N LYS A 358 -20.48 5.44 -20.33
CA LYS A 358 -21.05 6.58 -21.09
C LYS A 358 -22.01 6.12 -22.20
N ARG A 359 -21.73 5.00 -22.82
CA ARG A 359 -22.59 4.43 -23.86
C ARG A 359 -23.86 3.80 -23.31
N GLU A 360 -23.77 3.07 -22.19
CA GLU A 360 -24.91 2.35 -21.59
C GLU A 360 -25.76 3.28 -20.69
N PHE A 361 -25.15 4.32 -20.11
CA PHE A 361 -25.78 5.31 -19.23
C PHE A 361 -25.48 6.75 -19.69
N PRO A 362 -26.02 7.18 -20.85
CA PRO A 362 -25.65 8.45 -21.49
C PRO A 362 -25.95 9.70 -20.65
N ASN A 363 -26.89 9.60 -19.71
CA ASN A 363 -27.28 10.70 -18.83
C ASN A 363 -26.43 10.76 -17.54
N ALA A 364 -25.58 9.78 -17.27
CA ALA A 364 -24.76 9.74 -16.09
C ALA A 364 -23.48 10.58 -16.25
N ARG A 365 -23.17 11.39 -15.25
CA ARG A 365 -21.91 12.14 -15.19
C ARG A 365 -20.80 11.23 -14.66
N VAL A 366 -19.82 10.93 -15.50
CA VAL A 366 -18.77 9.97 -15.20
C VAL A 366 -17.44 10.68 -14.98
N LEU A 367 -16.75 10.36 -13.90
CA LEU A 367 -15.36 10.72 -13.65
C LEU A 367 -14.48 9.49 -13.68
N ARG A 368 -13.27 9.66 -14.21
CA ARG A 368 -12.22 8.62 -14.20
C ARG A 368 -11.03 9.05 -13.34
N MET A 369 -10.54 8.12 -12.53
CA MET A 369 -9.39 8.32 -11.66
C MET A 369 -8.39 7.18 -11.78
N ASP A 370 -7.32 7.42 -12.48
CA ASP A 370 -6.17 6.53 -12.67
C ASP A 370 -4.85 7.31 -12.73
N ALA A 371 -3.74 6.61 -12.94
CA ALA A 371 -2.43 7.23 -13.03
C ALA A 371 -2.33 8.28 -14.13
N ASP A 372 -3.07 8.13 -15.25
CA ASP A 372 -3.03 9.06 -16.37
C ASP A 372 -3.78 10.36 -16.07
N THR A 373 -4.95 10.26 -15.43
CA THR A 373 -5.79 11.42 -15.07
C THR A 373 -5.26 12.20 -13.88
N THR A 374 -4.36 11.61 -13.09
CA THR A 374 -3.83 12.21 -11.85
C THR A 374 -2.38 12.71 -11.95
N LYS A 375 -1.75 12.68 -13.14
CA LYS A 375 -0.36 13.13 -13.36
C LYS A 375 -0.11 14.58 -12.98
N ASN A 376 -1.08 15.47 -13.19
CA ASN A 376 -0.94 16.89 -12.91
C ASN A 376 -1.04 17.19 -11.41
N LYS A 377 -0.29 18.17 -10.93
CA LYS A 377 -0.33 18.65 -9.53
C LYS A 377 -1.77 18.99 -9.14
N GLY A 378 -2.29 18.37 -8.07
CA GLY A 378 -3.66 18.56 -7.62
C GLY A 378 -4.75 17.77 -8.38
N GLY A 379 -4.41 17.00 -9.43
CA GLY A 379 -5.38 16.22 -10.22
C GLY A 379 -6.18 15.24 -9.38
N HIS A 380 -5.51 14.54 -8.47
CA HIS A 380 -6.14 13.64 -7.51
C HIS A 380 -7.19 14.36 -6.64
N HIS A 381 -6.81 15.44 -5.98
CA HIS A 381 -7.70 16.21 -5.11
C HIS A 381 -8.90 16.79 -5.87
N ARG A 382 -8.67 17.30 -7.09
CA ARG A 382 -9.75 17.88 -7.93
C ARG A 382 -10.82 16.86 -8.29
N ILE A 383 -10.43 15.63 -8.70
CA ILE A 383 -11.37 14.56 -9.05
C ILE A 383 -12.20 14.14 -7.83
N LEU A 384 -11.54 13.93 -6.70
CA LEU A 384 -12.21 13.50 -5.47
C LEU A 384 -13.13 14.57 -4.91
N SER A 385 -12.72 15.84 -4.89
CA SER A 385 -13.57 16.96 -4.48
C SER A 385 -14.77 17.13 -5.41
N ALA A 386 -14.58 16.92 -6.72
CA ALA A 386 -15.70 16.98 -7.66
C ALA A 386 -16.72 15.86 -7.40
N PHE A 387 -16.24 14.64 -7.11
CA PHE A 387 -17.12 13.53 -6.78
C PHE A 387 -17.82 13.73 -5.43
N ALA A 388 -17.08 14.12 -4.39
CA ALA A 388 -17.64 14.43 -3.07
C ALA A 388 -18.72 15.53 -3.11
N ASN A 389 -18.56 16.53 -4.00
CA ASN A 389 -19.51 17.62 -4.19
C ASN A 389 -20.59 17.32 -5.24
N HIS A 390 -20.92 16.05 -5.50
CA HIS A 390 -21.97 15.63 -6.44
C HIS A 390 -21.84 16.14 -7.88
N LYS A 391 -20.65 16.50 -8.34
CA LYS A 391 -20.41 16.88 -9.73
C LYS A 391 -20.36 15.67 -10.67
N ALA A 392 -20.37 14.44 -10.12
CA ALA A 392 -20.47 13.20 -10.88
C ALA A 392 -21.28 12.14 -10.12
N ASP A 393 -21.89 11.26 -10.89
CA ASP A 393 -22.74 10.17 -10.42
C ASP A 393 -21.96 8.87 -10.34
N ILE A 394 -21.01 8.66 -11.26
CA ILE A 394 -20.18 7.45 -11.34
C ILE A 394 -18.70 7.82 -11.31
N LEU A 395 -17.95 7.19 -10.40
CA LEU A 395 -16.49 7.25 -10.35
C LEU A 395 -15.90 5.92 -10.80
N VAL A 396 -15.20 5.92 -11.93
CA VAL A 396 -14.47 4.77 -12.46
C VAL A 396 -13.00 4.89 -12.08
N GLY A 397 -12.40 3.86 -11.48
CA GLY A 397 -10.98 3.97 -11.16
C GLY A 397 -10.32 2.69 -10.69
N THR A 398 -9.04 2.83 -10.34
CA THR A 398 -8.20 1.77 -9.81
C THR A 398 -8.16 1.82 -8.28
N GLN A 399 -7.18 1.20 -7.64
CA GLN A 399 -7.00 1.21 -6.18
C GLN A 399 -7.02 2.62 -5.55
N MET A 400 -6.78 3.66 -6.35
CA MET A 400 -6.79 5.05 -5.86
C MET A 400 -8.16 5.50 -5.37
N ILE A 401 -9.27 4.93 -5.89
CA ILE A 401 -10.63 5.32 -5.48
C ILE A 401 -11.08 4.63 -4.20
N VAL A 402 -10.50 3.47 -3.86
CA VAL A 402 -10.90 2.70 -2.68
C VAL A 402 -10.12 3.07 -1.42
N LYS A 403 -9.10 3.93 -1.52
CA LYS A 403 -8.21 4.31 -0.41
C LYS A 403 -8.43 5.75 0.07
N GLY A 404 -8.47 5.94 1.39
CA GLY A 404 -8.31 7.25 2.04
C GLY A 404 -9.45 8.26 1.93
N HIS A 405 -10.61 7.92 1.35
CA HIS A 405 -11.72 8.86 1.15
C HIS A 405 -13.04 8.33 1.70
N ASP A 406 -13.84 9.24 2.22
CA ASP A 406 -15.21 8.97 2.67
C ASP A 406 -16.20 9.66 1.74
N PHE A 407 -17.13 8.87 1.16
CA PHE A 407 -18.17 9.35 0.27
C PHE A 407 -19.53 8.83 0.79
N PRO A 408 -20.25 9.64 1.59
CA PRO A 408 -21.46 9.21 2.25
C PRO A 408 -22.57 8.69 1.33
N LEU A 409 -22.59 9.15 0.07
CA LEU A 409 -23.64 8.86 -0.89
C LEU A 409 -23.27 7.70 -1.85
N VAL A 410 -22.13 7.07 -1.67
CA VAL A 410 -21.80 5.87 -2.42
C VAL A 410 -22.57 4.69 -1.85
N SER A 411 -23.61 4.28 -2.55
CA SER A 411 -24.47 3.15 -2.20
C SER A 411 -24.15 1.88 -3.00
N LEU A 412 -23.45 2.00 -4.15
CA LEU A 412 -23.05 0.85 -4.98
C LEU A 412 -21.57 0.88 -5.29
N VAL A 413 -20.91 -0.26 -5.07
CA VAL A 413 -19.54 -0.52 -5.55
C VAL A 413 -19.56 -1.73 -6.49
N GLY A 414 -19.18 -1.51 -7.75
CA GLY A 414 -19.03 -2.56 -8.76
C GLY A 414 -17.55 -2.91 -8.96
N ILE A 415 -17.17 -4.15 -8.69
CA ILE A 415 -15.84 -4.70 -8.96
C ILE A 415 -15.90 -5.44 -10.30
N ILE A 416 -15.29 -4.85 -11.33
CA ILE A 416 -15.50 -5.27 -12.73
C ILE A 416 -14.87 -6.61 -13.05
N ALA A 417 -13.70 -6.92 -12.47
CA ALA A 417 -13.01 -8.18 -12.67
C ALA A 417 -12.07 -8.44 -11.49
N ALA A 418 -12.52 -9.24 -10.53
CA ALA A 418 -11.71 -9.63 -9.38
C ALA A 418 -10.50 -10.49 -9.79
N ASP A 419 -10.63 -11.25 -10.86
CA ASP A 419 -9.59 -12.12 -11.41
C ASP A 419 -8.30 -11.39 -11.80
N LEU A 420 -8.36 -10.08 -12.12
CA LEU A 420 -7.17 -9.28 -12.42
C LEU A 420 -6.17 -9.19 -11.26
N SER A 421 -6.65 -9.20 -10.04
CA SER A 421 -5.79 -9.27 -8.85
C SER A 421 -5.42 -10.70 -8.49
N LEU A 422 -6.37 -11.61 -8.62
CA LEU A 422 -6.21 -13.01 -8.27
C LEU A 422 -5.13 -13.72 -9.08
N TYR A 423 -4.96 -13.32 -10.34
CA TYR A 423 -4.00 -13.92 -11.28
C TYR A 423 -2.90 -12.94 -11.72
N ALA A 424 -2.43 -12.12 -10.81
CA ALA A 424 -1.38 -11.13 -11.11
C ALA A 424 0.03 -11.73 -11.27
N GLY A 425 0.20 -13.05 -11.21
CA GLY A 425 1.50 -13.72 -11.37
C GLY A 425 2.43 -13.56 -10.16
N ASP A 426 1.85 -13.37 -8.98
CA ASP A 426 2.55 -13.22 -7.72
C ASP A 426 1.96 -14.14 -6.66
N TYR A 427 2.78 -14.69 -5.76
CA TYR A 427 2.33 -15.58 -4.69
C TYR A 427 1.38 -14.90 -3.69
N ARG A 428 1.40 -13.56 -3.63
CA ARG A 428 0.53 -12.73 -2.79
C ARG A 428 -0.82 -12.42 -3.45
N SER A 429 -1.07 -12.91 -4.64
CA SER A 429 -2.28 -12.55 -5.41
C SER A 429 -3.58 -12.80 -4.65
N GLY A 430 -3.67 -13.91 -3.90
CA GLY A 430 -4.81 -14.23 -3.04
C GLY A 430 -5.02 -13.18 -1.94
N GLU A 431 -3.96 -12.86 -1.21
CA GLU A 431 -3.94 -11.85 -0.16
C GLU A 431 -4.30 -10.44 -0.68
N ILE A 432 -3.66 -10.02 -1.77
CA ILE A 432 -3.93 -8.72 -2.41
C ILE A 432 -5.40 -8.65 -2.87
N THR A 433 -5.93 -9.75 -3.40
CA THR A 433 -7.34 -9.81 -3.84
C THR A 433 -8.27 -9.66 -2.65
N PHE A 434 -8.08 -10.42 -1.58
CA PHE A 434 -8.87 -10.29 -0.36
C PHE A 434 -8.85 -8.85 0.18
N GLN A 435 -7.66 -8.25 0.30
CA GLN A 435 -7.47 -6.89 0.79
C GLN A 435 -8.21 -5.86 -0.06
N LEU A 436 -8.09 -5.95 -1.39
CA LEU A 436 -8.75 -5.03 -2.32
C LEU A 436 -10.27 -5.15 -2.31
N LEU A 437 -10.79 -6.39 -2.30
CA LEU A 437 -12.23 -6.64 -2.26
C LEU A 437 -12.84 -6.13 -0.94
N SER A 438 -12.19 -6.43 0.19
CA SER A 438 -12.62 -5.97 1.52
C SER A 438 -12.58 -4.45 1.65
N GLN A 439 -11.52 -3.79 1.13
CA GLN A 439 -11.43 -2.33 1.11
C GLN A 439 -12.52 -1.71 0.22
N ALA A 440 -12.77 -2.29 -0.95
CA ALA A 440 -13.79 -1.82 -1.87
C ALA A 440 -15.20 -2.01 -1.27
N ALA A 441 -15.47 -3.16 -0.66
CA ALA A 441 -16.73 -3.42 0.05
C ALA A 441 -16.94 -2.42 1.19
N GLY A 442 -15.88 -2.08 1.91
CA GLY A 442 -15.93 -1.08 2.99
C GLY A 442 -16.24 0.35 2.52
N ARG A 443 -16.36 0.62 1.20
CA ARG A 443 -16.75 1.96 0.68
C ARG A 443 -18.24 2.13 0.49
N ALA A 444 -19.00 1.04 0.31
CA ALA A 444 -20.43 1.11 0.17
C ALA A 444 -21.14 1.25 1.53
N GLY A 445 -22.14 2.12 1.63
CA GLY A 445 -23.03 2.21 2.78
C GLY A 445 -22.33 2.66 4.08
N ARG A 446 -21.65 3.80 4.05
CA ARG A 446 -20.96 4.35 5.24
C ARG A 446 -21.83 5.28 6.10
N ASP A 447 -22.97 5.65 5.58
CA ASP A 447 -23.96 6.50 6.27
C ASP A 447 -25.33 5.80 6.30
N ALA A 448 -26.41 6.53 6.45
CA ALA A 448 -27.78 6.03 6.54
C ALA A 448 -28.27 5.21 5.32
N ILE A 449 -27.58 5.31 4.16
CA ILE A 449 -27.95 4.58 2.95
C ILE A 449 -27.33 3.17 2.96
N PRO A 450 -28.14 2.09 2.86
CA PRO A 450 -27.59 0.73 2.77
C PRO A 450 -26.69 0.55 1.55
N GLY A 451 -25.51 -0.03 1.77
CA GLY A 451 -24.54 -0.27 0.70
C GLY A 451 -24.76 -1.61 0.00
N GLU A 452 -24.47 -1.63 -1.30
CA GLU A 452 -24.42 -2.85 -2.10
C GLU A 452 -23.07 -2.95 -2.84
N VAL A 453 -22.58 -4.19 -2.95
CA VAL A 453 -21.32 -4.50 -3.63
C VAL A 453 -21.56 -5.61 -4.63
N VAL A 454 -21.09 -5.45 -5.86
CA VAL A 454 -21.14 -6.51 -6.89
C VAL A 454 -19.71 -6.89 -7.25
N ILE A 455 -19.34 -8.13 -6.96
CA ILE A 455 -18.04 -8.71 -7.32
C ILE A 455 -18.25 -9.58 -8.56
N GLN A 456 -17.70 -9.18 -9.69
CA GLN A 456 -17.75 -9.95 -10.93
C GLN A 456 -16.46 -10.76 -11.09
N THR A 457 -16.58 -12.07 -11.31
CA THR A 457 -15.44 -12.99 -11.38
C THR A 457 -15.75 -14.21 -12.25
N TYR A 458 -14.71 -14.85 -12.79
CA TYR A 458 -14.79 -16.18 -13.41
C TYR A 458 -14.57 -17.32 -12.41
N HIS A 459 -14.19 -16.99 -11.15
CA HIS A 459 -13.90 -17.96 -10.07
C HIS A 459 -14.65 -17.60 -8.78
N PRO A 460 -16.00 -17.66 -8.79
CA PRO A 460 -16.81 -17.31 -7.62
C PRO A 460 -16.56 -18.22 -6.40
N GLU A 461 -16.00 -19.41 -6.64
CA GLU A 461 -15.65 -20.42 -5.64
C GLU A 461 -14.30 -20.18 -4.92
N HIS A 462 -13.51 -19.18 -5.37
CA HIS A 462 -12.18 -18.94 -4.78
C HIS A 462 -12.29 -18.37 -3.37
N TYR A 463 -11.57 -18.99 -2.41
CA TYR A 463 -11.64 -18.60 -0.99
C TYR A 463 -11.40 -17.11 -0.75
N SER A 464 -10.43 -16.47 -1.43
CA SER A 464 -10.18 -15.02 -1.26
C SER A 464 -11.38 -14.15 -1.67
N ILE A 465 -12.25 -14.63 -2.56
CA ILE A 465 -13.45 -13.92 -3.01
C ILE A 465 -14.60 -14.16 -2.03
N ILE A 466 -14.81 -15.42 -1.64
CA ILE A 466 -15.88 -15.81 -0.70
C ILE A 466 -15.66 -15.12 0.65
N THR A 467 -14.49 -15.30 1.23
CA THR A 467 -14.16 -14.74 2.55
C THR A 467 -14.14 -13.20 2.57
N ALA A 468 -13.74 -12.56 1.46
CA ALA A 468 -13.84 -11.11 1.33
C ALA A 468 -15.30 -10.63 1.25
N ALA A 469 -16.18 -11.38 0.57
CA ALA A 469 -17.60 -11.07 0.49
C ALA A 469 -18.31 -11.24 1.85
N GLU A 470 -17.88 -12.20 2.65
CA GLU A 470 -18.37 -12.47 4.00
C GLU A 470 -17.73 -11.57 5.07
N GLY A 471 -16.61 -10.91 4.74
CA GLY A 471 -15.83 -10.12 5.70
C GLY A 471 -15.09 -10.98 6.72
N ASN A 472 -14.82 -12.25 6.39
CA ASN A 472 -14.22 -13.24 7.28
C ASN A 472 -12.70 -13.34 7.04
N TYR A 473 -11.93 -12.49 7.76
CA TYR A 473 -10.47 -12.47 7.65
C TYR A 473 -9.83 -13.72 8.23
N GLU A 474 -10.35 -14.27 9.31
CA GLU A 474 -9.79 -15.43 10.00
C GLU A 474 -9.78 -16.65 9.08
N GLU A 475 -10.89 -16.94 8.42
CA GLU A 475 -11.00 -18.05 7.49
C GLU A 475 -10.11 -17.83 6.26
N PHE A 476 -10.04 -16.59 5.76
CA PHE A 476 -9.09 -16.23 4.71
C PHE A 476 -7.66 -16.57 5.13
N TYR A 477 -7.25 -16.14 6.34
CA TYR A 477 -5.91 -16.37 6.88
C TYR A 477 -5.59 -17.87 6.96
N GLU A 478 -6.50 -18.69 7.45
CA GLU A 478 -6.28 -20.13 7.57
C GLU A 478 -6.06 -20.79 6.21
N GLN A 479 -6.90 -20.48 5.23
CA GLN A 479 -6.78 -21.05 3.87
C GLN A 479 -5.55 -20.56 3.13
N GLU A 480 -5.25 -19.27 3.18
CA GLU A 480 -4.06 -18.71 2.55
C GLU A 480 -2.78 -19.24 3.22
N MET A 481 -2.73 -19.39 4.55
CA MET A 481 -1.57 -19.93 5.24
C MET A 481 -1.32 -21.40 4.92
N LEU A 482 -2.37 -22.20 4.65
CA LEU A 482 -2.20 -23.56 4.13
C LEU A 482 -1.47 -23.54 2.79
N TYR A 483 -1.89 -22.70 1.86
CA TYR A 483 -1.21 -22.51 0.57
C TYR A 483 0.24 -22.06 0.76
N ARG A 484 0.51 -21.07 1.64
CA ARG A 484 1.87 -20.54 1.88
C ARG A 484 2.80 -21.62 2.42
N ARG A 485 2.31 -22.49 3.34
CA ARG A 485 3.09 -23.62 3.89
C ARG A 485 3.40 -24.66 2.82
N LEU A 486 2.41 -25.07 2.04
CA LEU A 486 2.59 -26.06 0.97
C LEU A 486 3.60 -25.60 -0.09
N MET A 487 3.55 -24.32 -0.45
CA MET A 487 4.39 -23.75 -1.50
C MET A 487 5.67 -23.10 -0.98
N GLN A 488 5.91 -23.14 0.34
CA GLN A 488 7.06 -22.48 1.00
C GLN A 488 7.16 -20.99 0.61
N TYR A 489 6.09 -20.25 0.83
CA TYR A 489 6.03 -18.80 0.64
C TYR A 489 5.96 -18.05 1.97
N PRO A 490 6.45 -16.81 2.05
CA PRO A 490 6.29 -15.98 3.25
C PRO A 490 4.82 -15.85 3.69
N PRO A 491 4.53 -15.86 5.00
CA PRO A 491 5.46 -15.92 6.13
C PRO A 491 5.85 -17.33 6.59
N ALA A 492 5.43 -18.40 5.89
CA ALA A 492 5.75 -19.79 6.26
C ALA A 492 7.21 -20.17 5.93
N ALA A 493 7.83 -19.49 5.00
CA ALA A 493 9.25 -19.53 4.68
C ALA A 493 9.70 -18.12 4.29
N HIS A 494 10.98 -17.93 4.00
CA HIS A 494 11.54 -16.67 3.53
C HIS A 494 12.04 -16.77 2.11
N ILE A 495 12.08 -15.65 1.40
CA ILE A 495 12.59 -15.56 0.04
C ILE A 495 13.72 -14.54 -0.04
N LEU A 496 14.86 -14.95 -0.57
CA LEU A 496 15.91 -14.05 -1.02
C LEU A 496 15.88 -13.97 -2.55
N LEU A 497 15.59 -12.77 -3.06
CA LEU A 497 15.75 -12.45 -4.47
C LEU A 497 17.17 -11.94 -4.71
N VAL A 498 17.84 -12.53 -5.68
CA VAL A 498 19.13 -12.08 -6.22
C VAL A 498 18.88 -11.50 -7.61
N LEU A 499 19.17 -10.22 -7.80
CA LEU A 499 18.97 -9.50 -9.06
C LEU A 499 20.32 -9.08 -9.63
N VAL A 500 20.64 -9.56 -10.83
CA VAL A 500 21.80 -9.11 -11.61
C VAL A 500 21.31 -8.20 -12.74
N THR A 501 21.96 -7.06 -12.88
CA THR A 501 21.64 -6.07 -13.92
C THR A 501 22.88 -5.67 -14.71
N SER A 502 22.73 -5.45 -16.03
CA SER A 502 23.77 -4.94 -16.92
C SER A 502 23.18 -4.18 -18.11
N LYS A 503 23.98 -3.30 -18.73
CA LYS A 503 23.64 -2.66 -20.00
C LYS A 503 23.74 -3.63 -21.19
N GLU A 504 24.48 -4.74 -21.02
CA GLU A 504 24.71 -5.76 -22.02
C GLU A 504 23.98 -7.05 -21.61
N GLU A 505 23.15 -7.58 -22.50
CA GLU A 505 22.32 -8.76 -22.21
C GLU A 505 23.18 -9.99 -21.92
N ASP A 506 24.18 -10.27 -22.76
CA ASP A 506 25.08 -11.39 -22.61
C ASP A 506 25.86 -11.36 -21.28
N LYS A 507 26.23 -10.17 -20.82
CA LYS A 507 26.90 -10.03 -19.52
C LYS A 507 25.96 -10.32 -18.37
N ALA A 508 24.70 -9.82 -18.43
CA ALA A 508 23.69 -10.13 -17.41
C ALA A 508 23.42 -11.64 -17.34
N GLU A 509 23.30 -12.30 -18.50
CA GLU A 509 23.02 -13.73 -18.62
C GLU A 509 24.18 -14.59 -18.10
N LYS A 510 25.42 -14.29 -18.50
CA LYS A 510 26.63 -15.00 -18.03
C LYS A 510 26.82 -14.80 -16.52
N SER A 511 26.67 -13.56 -16.04
CA SER A 511 26.85 -13.22 -14.64
C SER A 511 25.87 -13.93 -13.73
N ILE A 512 24.56 -13.95 -14.10
CA ILE A 512 23.56 -14.65 -13.27
C ILE A 512 23.80 -16.16 -13.23
N LYS A 513 24.32 -16.78 -14.31
CA LYS A 513 24.70 -18.18 -14.34
C LYS A 513 25.88 -18.47 -13.40
N HIS A 514 26.94 -17.65 -13.46
CA HIS A 514 28.07 -17.79 -12.54
C HIS A 514 27.66 -17.64 -11.06
N VAL A 515 26.76 -16.66 -10.77
CA VAL A 515 26.20 -16.48 -9.43
C VAL A 515 25.38 -17.72 -9.01
N CYS A 516 24.59 -18.31 -9.94
CA CYS A 516 23.83 -19.53 -9.68
C CYS A 516 24.72 -20.74 -9.39
N ASP A 517 25.80 -20.89 -10.15
CA ASP A 517 26.74 -22.01 -9.97
C ASP A 517 27.50 -21.87 -8.64
N ALA A 518 28.01 -20.69 -8.32
CA ALA A 518 28.63 -20.41 -7.01
C ALA A 518 27.64 -20.64 -5.85
N LEU A 519 26.37 -20.27 -6.02
CA LEU A 519 25.32 -20.53 -5.05
C LEU A 519 25.09 -22.03 -4.82
N LYS A 520 25.03 -22.83 -5.89
CA LYS A 520 24.87 -24.29 -5.80
C LYS A 520 26.07 -24.95 -5.10
N GLU A 521 27.30 -24.53 -5.41
CA GLU A 521 28.51 -24.99 -4.74
C GLU A 521 28.45 -24.66 -3.24
N TYR A 522 28.11 -23.44 -2.89
CA TYR A 522 28.00 -23.01 -1.49
C TYR A 522 26.96 -23.81 -0.71
N ILE A 523 25.75 -23.98 -1.27
CA ILE A 523 24.68 -24.77 -0.66
C ILE A 523 25.10 -26.21 -0.45
N THR A 524 25.73 -26.82 -1.45
CA THR A 524 26.22 -28.21 -1.37
C THR A 524 27.31 -28.38 -0.32
N ALA A 525 28.31 -27.49 -0.33
CA ALA A 525 29.44 -27.53 0.60
C ALA A 525 29.00 -27.36 2.06
N ASN A 526 27.99 -26.53 2.30
CA ASN A 526 27.47 -26.25 3.65
C ASN A 526 26.27 -27.12 4.04
N ARG A 527 25.84 -28.07 3.19
CA ARG A 527 24.68 -28.95 3.41
C ARG A 527 23.41 -28.21 3.71
N ILE A 528 23.18 -27.09 3.03
CA ILE A 528 22.01 -26.25 3.16
C ILE A 528 20.88 -26.84 2.32
N SER A 529 19.62 -26.82 2.81
CA SER A 529 18.44 -27.39 2.14
C SER A 529 17.63 -26.35 1.35
N SER A 530 18.12 -25.13 1.16
CA SER A 530 17.43 -24.05 0.45
C SER A 530 17.07 -24.43 -0.98
N ARG A 531 15.86 -24.03 -1.42
CA ARG A 531 15.39 -24.26 -2.78
C ARG A 531 15.75 -23.10 -3.69
N ILE A 532 16.49 -23.37 -4.77
CA ILE A 532 16.84 -22.40 -5.81
C ILE A 532 15.80 -22.44 -6.93
N ILE A 533 15.32 -21.28 -7.38
CA ILE A 533 14.38 -21.09 -8.48
C ILE A 533 15.00 -20.10 -9.47
N GLY A 534 15.11 -20.48 -10.73
CA GLY A 534 15.80 -19.72 -11.77
C GLY A 534 17.20 -20.31 -12.08
N PRO A 535 18.09 -19.57 -12.77
CA PRO A 535 17.97 -18.16 -13.17
C PRO A 535 16.90 -17.94 -14.25
N ALA A 536 16.27 -16.76 -14.22
CA ALA A 536 15.23 -16.38 -15.16
C ALA A 536 15.32 -14.88 -15.53
N PRO A 537 14.74 -14.46 -16.68
CA PRO A 537 14.50 -13.06 -16.95
C PRO A 537 13.56 -12.48 -15.89
N ALA A 538 13.83 -11.27 -15.42
CA ALA A 538 12.93 -10.55 -14.52
C ALA A 538 11.58 -10.27 -15.19
N GLY A 539 10.52 -10.00 -14.43
CA GLY A 539 9.19 -9.66 -14.94
C GLY A 539 9.20 -8.49 -15.93
N ILE A 540 10.11 -7.53 -15.75
CA ILE A 540 10.52 -6.55 -16.76
C ILE A 540 11.98 -6.86 -17.10
N ALA A 541 12.19 -7.68 -18.14
CA ALA A 541 13.51 -8.18 -18.51
C ALA A 541 14.50 -7.09 -18.95
N LYS A 542 13.99 -5.95 -19.47
CA LYS A 542 14.76 -4.77 -19.85
C LYS A 542 14.02 -3.49 -19.46
N ALA A 543 14.66 -2.61 -18.72
CA ALA A 543 14.12 -1.30 -18.34
C ALA A 543 15.20 -0.22 -18.46
N LYS A 544 14.92 0.90 -19.17
CA LYS A 544 15.87 2.00 -19.38
C LYS A 544 17.25 1.50 -19.87
N ASP A 545 17.24 0.61 -20.86
CA ASP A 545 18.40 -0.05 -21.45
C ASP A 545 19.26 -0.89 -20.48
N ILE A 546 18.68 -1.31 -19.37
CA ILE A 546 19.31 -2.21 -18.40
C ILE A 546 18.59 -3.55 -18.46
N TYR A 547 19.33 -4.61 -18.78
CA TYR A 547 18.88 -6.00 -18.74
C TYR A 547 18.89 -6.53 -17.32
N ARG A 548 17.90 -7.37 -16.96
CA ARG A 548 17.62 -7.83 -15.61
C ARG A 548 17.43 -9.34 -15.58
N ARG A 549 18.15 -10.02 -14.69
CA ARG A 549 18.08 -11.47 -14.46
C ARG A 549 17.93 -11.73 -12.96
N VAL A 550 17.15 -12.74 -12.60
CA VAL A 550 16.78 -13.05 -11.22
C VAL A 550 17.04 -14.50 -10.84
N ILE A 551 17.34 -14.71 -9.58
CA ILE A 551 17.30 -16.01 -8.89
C ILE A 551 16.48 -15.79 -7.62
N TYR A 552 15.57 -16.70 -7.30
CA TYR A 552 14.88 -16.75 -6.02
C TYR A 552 15.41 -17.92 -5.20
N ILE A 553 15.67 -17.69 -3.93
CA ILE A 553 16.13 -18.69 -2.98
C ILE A 553 15.13 -18.73 -1.85
N LYS A 554 14.56 -19.91 -1.56
CA LYS A 554 13.62 -20.11 -0.47
C LYS A 554 14.25 -20.92 0.65
N ASP A 555 14.03 -20.48 1.88
CA ASP A 555 14.44 -21.19 3.09
C ASP A 555 13.49 -20.87 4.25
N GLU A 556 13.34 -21.79 5.18
CA GLU A 556 12.53 -21.56 6.40
C GLU A 556 13.29 -20.66 7.38
N GLU A 557 14.63 -20.68 7.35
CA GLU A 557 15.49 -19.96 8.27
C GLU A 557 16.04 -18.67 7.61
N TYR A 558 15.66 -17.53 8.14
CA TYR A 558 16.10 -16.22 7.64
C TYR A 558 17.62 -16.03 7.70
N GLU A 559 18.27 -16.54 8.76
CA GLU A 559 19.72 -16.46 8.95
C GLU A 559 20.50 -17.22 7.88
N VAL A 560 19.97 -18.33 7.36
CA VAL A 560 20.55 -19.07 6.24
C VAL A 560 20.60 -18.19 5.00
N LEU A 561 19.51 -17.47 4.70
CA LEU A 561 19.45 -16.53 3.57
C LEU A 561 20.42 -15.36 3.74
N ILE A 562 20.64 -14.87 4.97
CA ILE A 562 21.66 -13.85 5.27
C ILE A 562 23.06 -14.41 4.97
N GLY A 563 23.36 -15.63 5.38
CA GLY A 563 24.63 -16.31 5.08
C GLY A 563 24.88 -16.44 3.58
N ILE A 564 23.86 -16.88 2.83
CA ILE A 564 23.91 -16.97 1.36
C ILE A 564 24.15 -15.59 0.74
N LYS A 565 23.42 -14.57 1.19
CA LYS A 565 23.59 -13.18 0.71
C LYS A 565 25.04 -12.71 0.92
N ASN A 566 25.59 -12.89 2.11
CA ASN A 566 26.94 -12.44 2.44
C ASN A 566 27.99 -13.15 1.58
N TYR A 567 27.83 -14.46 1.37
CA TYR A 567 28.70 -15.22 0.49
C TYR A 567 28.66 -14.72 -0.96
N LEU A 568 27.46 -14.57 -1.53
CA LEU A 568 27.29 -14.11 -2.92
C LEU A 568 27.80 -12.69 -3.13
N GLU A 569 27.59 -11.80 -2.16
CA GLU A 569 28.10 -10.42 -2.21
C GLU A 569 29.63 -10.41 -2.21
N GLY A 570 30.27 -11.21 -1.36
CA GLY A 570 31.70 -11.40 -1.35
C GLY A 570 32.22 -11.98 -2.66
N TYR A 571 31.62 -13.06 -3.14
CA TYR A 571 32.00 -13.70 -4.42
C TYR A 571 31.91 -12.72 -5.59
N PHE A 572 30.81 -11.95 -5.69
CA PHE A 572 30.61 -10.97 -6.74
C PHE A 572 31.65 -9.85 -6.70
N ASN A 573 31.98 -9.34 -5.52
CA ASN A 573 32.88 -8.20 -5.36
C ASN A 573 34.35 -8.59 -5.57
N TYR A 574 34.76 -9.80 -5.20
CA TYR A 574 36.17 -10.19 -5.20
C TYR A 574 36.59 -11.03 -6.41
N SER A 575 35.68 -11.64 -7.16
CA SER A 575 36.01 -12.50 -8.29
C SER A 575 36.54 -11.78 -9.54
N GLY A 576 36.34 -10.47 -9.66
CA GLY A 576 36.74 -9.66 -10.82
C GLY A 576 36.03 -9.97 -12.14
N GLN A 577 35.11 -10.96 -12.14
CA GLN A 577 34.42 -11.46 -13.35
C GLN A 577 33.16 -10.65 -13.77
N PHE A 578 32.68 -9.75 -12.90
CA PHE A 578 31.36 -9.10 -13.05
C PHE A 578 31.43 -7.65 -13.50
N THR A 579 32.51 -7.27 -14.21
CA THR A 579 32.69 -5.88 -14.69
C THR A 579 31.53 -5.42 -15.57
N GLY A 580 30.90 -4.31 -15.20
CA GLY A 580 29.73 -3.76 -15.91
C GLY A 580 28.39 -4.39 -15.51
N CYS A 581 28.39 -5.23 -14.48
CA CYS A 581 27.20 -5.78 -13.85
C CYS A 581 27.01 -5.21 -12.44
N ASN A 582 25.75 -5.18 -11.97
CA ASN A 582 25.40 -4.80 -10.60
C ASN A 582 24.58 -5.93 -9.97
N LEU A 583 24.88 -6.24 -8.71
CA LEU A 583 24.19 -7.25 -7.90
C LEU A 583 23.34 -6.56 -6.83
N GLN A 584 22.09 -6.98 -6.70
CA GLN A 584 21.18 -6.49 -5.67
C GLN A 584 20.45 -7.66 -5.01
N PHE A 585 20.12 -7.46 -3.74
CA PHE A 585 19.41 -8.45 -2.93
C PHE A 585 18.10 -7.85 -2.41
N ASP A 586 17.06 -8.67 -2.33
CA ASP A 586 15.79 -8.32 -1.73
C ASP A 586 15.23 -9.49 -0.92
N PHE A 587 15.06 -9.29 0.37
CA PHE A 587 14.44 -10.28 1.26
C PHE A 587 12.94 -10.09 1.27
N ASP A 588 12.19 -11.17 1.14
CA ASP A 588 10.73 -11.20 1.09
C ASP A 588 10.17 -10.10 0.16
N PRO A 589 10.46 -10.18 -1.16
CA PRO A 589 10.07 -9.16 -2.11
C PRO A 589 8.54 -9.03 -2.18
N MET A 590 8.04 -7.79 -2.19
CA MET A 590 6.61 -7.47 -2.26
C MET A 590 6.05 -7.44 -3.68
N SER A 591 6.87 -7.66 -4.68
CA SER A 591 6.48 -7.73 -6.09
C SER A 591 7.45 -8.65 -6.84
N SER A 592 6.93 -9.32 -7.87
CA SER A 592 7.78 -10.01 -8.86
C SER A 592 8.55 -8.95 -9.66
N TYR A 593 9.84 -9.14 -9.81
CA TYR A 593 10.74 -8.22 -10.51
C TYR A 593 10.69 -8.37 -12.02
#